data_f4bd39ef1432170580d2a694a33d1171
#
_entry.id   f4bd39ef1432170580d2a694a33d1171
#
_cell.length_a   1.000
_cell.length_b   1.000
_cell.length_c   1.000
_cell.angle_alpha   90.00
_cell.angle_beta   90.00
_cell.angle_gamma   90.00
#
_symmetry.space_group_name_H-M   'P 1'
#
loop_
_entity.id
_entity.type
_entity.pdbx_description
1 polymer ?
#
loop_
_entity_poly.entity_id
_entity_poly.type
_entity_poly.pdbx_seq_one_letter_code
_entity_poly.pdbx_strand_id
1 'polypeptide(L)'
;MSTFWEGLLSSSISLAVIGFVCKIFLKHIDKRELESFKNKLKYESDIKIKEEERNYDIRKTRDLEIGRWGLTLLSAANGFLGRLCYIKEQRGLSSDQYIIDSTRFYLCQYLFWAQLFRKNRDSSVFSPTNDEMLITELIKNISITLRENTLGLPCIRSLEQQYIGDSLNINGGCMTYKEFIDVNVLSQYSALNDFVDSILNDNNKEFINIIIVSFQDLKSGFEATLQKNDFTSGAQCFPLLACPLYLSVLMQLRGGAQATPVLV
;
A
#
# COMPACT_ATOMS: atom_id res chain seq x y z
N MET A 1 13.26 -68.59 70.50
CA MET A 1 12.83 -67.17 70.23
C MET A 1 13.75 -66.39 69.26
N SER A 2 14.87 -66.93 68.77
CA SER A 2 15.82 -66.23 67.90
C SER A 2 15.37 -66.15 66.45
N THR A 3 14.78 -67.16 65.87
CA THR A 3 14.42 -67.24 64.45
C THR A 3 13.34 -66.25 64.01
N PHE A 4 12.44 -65.83 64.85
CA PHE A 4 11.38 -64.85 64.55
C PHE A 4 11.96 -63.41 64.38
N TRP A 5 12.90 -63.06 65.23
CA TRP A 5 13.55 -61.74 65.16
C TRP A 5 14.52 -61.64 64.04
N GLU A 6 15.21 -62.71 63.66
CA GLU A 6 16.06 -62.73 62.46
C GLU A 6 15.27 -62.59 61.14
N GLY A 7 14.07 -63.21 61.14
CA GLY A 7 13.15 -63.03 59.99
C GLY A 7 12.59 -61.63 59.90
N LEU A 8 12.26 -61.00 61.04
CA LEU A 8 11.75 -59.61 61.10
C LEU A 8 12.87 -58.60 60.72
N LEU A 9 14.07 -58.77 61.19
CA LEU A 9 15.19 -57.92 60.83
C LEU A 9 15.59 -58.07 59.32
N SER A 10 15.56 -59.28 58.85
CA SER A 10 15.80 -59.59 57.45
C SER A 10 14.74 -58.96 56.55
N SER A 11 13.48 -58.99 56.88
CA SER A 11 12.38 -58.37 56.16
C SER A 11 12.41 -56.81 56.18
N SER A 12 12.77 -56.23 57.32
CA SER A 12 12.93 -54.79 57.44
C SER A 12 14.08 -54.22 56.65
N ILE A 13 15.20 -54.93 56.59
CA ILE A 13 16.35 -54.57 55.73
C ILE A 13 15.98 -54.67 54.24
N SER A 14 15.26 -55.71 53.86
CA SER A 14 14.77 -55.89 52.50
C SER A 14 13.82 -54.77 52.07
N LEU A 15 12.88 -54.38 52.97
CA LEU A 15 11.99 -53.27 52.69
C LEU A 15 12.71 -51.92 52.59
N ALA A 16 13.73 -51.68 53.43
CA ALA A 16 14.54 -50.47 53.37
C ALA A 16 15.35 -50.39 52.02
N VAL A 17 15.91 -51.50 51.59
CA VAL A 17 16.61 -51.56 50.31
C VAL A 17 15.67 -51.35 49.14
N ILE A 18 14.51 -51.97 49.11
CA ILE A 18 13.47 -51.78 48.07
C ILE A 18 13.02 -50.33 48.06
N GLY A 19 12.72 -49.76 49.23
CA GLY A 19 12.29 -48.35 49.34
C GLY A 19 13.36 -47.37 48.84
N PHE A 20 14.65 -47.65 49.10
CA PHE A 20 15.76 -46.85 48.61
C PHE A 20 15.90 -46.94 47.09
N VAL A 21 15.82 -48.14 46.53
CA VAL A 21 15.86 -48.37 45.08
C VAL A 21 14.67 -47.71 44.39
N CYS A 22 13.48 -47.87 44.89
CA CYS A 22 12.28 -47.18 44.38
C CYS A 22 12.42 -45.66 44.41
N LYS A 23 12.96 -45.08 45.47
CA LYS A 23 13.19 -43.65 45.61
C LYS A 23 14.21 -43.15 44.55
N ILE A 24 15.26 -43.89 44.26
CA ILE A 24 16.21 -43.53 43.21
C ILE A 24 15.57 -43.62 41.84
N PHE A 25 14.80 -44.68 41.58
CA PHE A 25 14.08 -44.85 40.31
C PHE A 25 13.08 -43.77 40.06
N LEU A 26 12.21 -43.45 41.05
CA LEU A 26 11.23 -42.38 40.93
C LEU A 26 11.91 -41.02 40.66
N LYS A 27 12.95 -40.73 41.44
CA LYS A 27 13.71 -39.46 41.22
C LYS A 27 14.37 -39.38 39.83
N HIS A 28 14.75 -40.52 39.28
CA HIS A 28 15.37 -40.57 37.94
C HIS A 28 14.32 -40.45 36.84
N ILE A 29 13.17 -41.05 37.00
CA ILE A 29 12.02 -40.92 36.08
C ILE A 29 11.52 -39.48 36.08
N ASP A 30 11.23 -38.90 37.25
CA ASP A 30 10.78 -37.51 37.39
C ASP A 30 11.74 -36.52 36.76
N LYS A 31 13.05 -36.74 36.87
CA LYS A 31 14.06 -35.89 36.28
C LYS A 31 14.05 -35.99 34.78
N ARG A 32 13.92 -37.17 34.18
CA ARG A 32 13.84 -37.37 32.73
C ARG A 32 12.57 -36.79 32.13
N GLU A 33 11.44 -36.99 32.81
CA GLU A 33 10.17 -36.41 32.35
C GLU A 33 10.19 -34.89 32.42
N LEU A 34 10.74 -34.30 33.48
CA LEU A 34 10.91 -32.87 33.63
C LEU A 34 11.83 -32.28 32.55
N GLU A 35 12.96 -32.96 32.23
CA GLU A 35 13.86 -32.52 31.15
C GLU A 35 13.21 -32.66 29.77
N SER A 36 12.47 -33.73 29.51
CA SER A 36 11.70 -33.92 28.29
C SER A 36 10.63 -32.82 28.12
N PHE A 37 9.90 -32.52 29.21
CA PHE A 37 8.89 -31.45 29.19
C PHE A 37 9.51 -30.06 28.98
N LYS A 38 10.63 -29.77 29.64
CA LYS A 38 11.39 -28.52 29.39
C LYS A 38 11.84 -28.39 27.95
N ASN A 39 12.37 -29.47 27.37
CA ASN A 39 12.84 -29.46 25.98
C ASN A 39 11.68 -29.27 25.00
N LYS A 40 10.52 -29.87 25.28
CA LYS A 40 9.30 -29.69 24.48
C LYS A 40 8.79 -28.25 24.55
N LEU A 41 8.71 -27.66 25.75
CA LEU A 41 8.31 -26.25 25.91
C LEU A 41 9.28 -25.30 25.24
N LYS A 42 10.59 -25.57 25.34
CA LYS A 42 11.62 -24.77 24.68
C LYS A 42 11.47 -24.85 23.15
N TYR A 43 11.27 -26.04 22.61
CA TYR A 43 11.06 -26.23 21.18
C TYR A 43 9.80 -25.53 20.65
N GLU A 44 8.68 -25.64 21.40
CA GLU A 44 7.44 -24.93 21.05
C GLU A 44 7.59 -23.40 21.14
N SER A 45 8.34 -22.91 22.13
CA SER A 45 8.67 -21.49 22.27
C SER A 45 9.56 -21.00 21.13
N ASP A 46 10.59 -21.76 20.77
CA ASP A 46 11.52 -21.40 19.68
C ASP A 46 10.81 -21.40 18.31
N ILE A 47 9.85 -22.30 18.08
CA ILE A 47 9.01 -22.30 16.89
C ILE A 47 8.15 -21.04 16.85
N LYS A 48 7.45 -20.71 17.95
CA LYS A 48 6.59 -19.51 18.00
C LYS A 48 7.38 -18.23 17.76
N ILE A 49 8.55 -18.10 18.39
CA ILE A 49 9.43 -16.94 18.18
C ILE A 49 9.84 -16.83 16.72
N LYS A 50 10.25 -17.92 16.09
CA LYS A 50 10.62 -17.91 14.66
C LYS A 50 9.45 -17.60 13.74
N GLU A 51 8.25 -18.06 14.06
CA GLU A 51 7.04 -17.70 13.30
C GLU A 51 6.70 -16.23 13.46
N GLU A 52 6.81 -15.67 14.68
CA GLU A 52 6.59 -14.26 14.94
C GLU A 52 7.62 -13.37 14.22
N GLU A 53 8.92 -13.74 14.27
CA GLU A 53 9.98 -13.05 13.54
C GLU A 53 9.73 -13.06 12.03
N ARG A 54 9.41 -14.24 11.48
CA ARG A 54 9.07 -14.37 10.06
C ARG A 54 7.85 -13.55 9.67
N ASN A 55 6.81 -13.56 10.48
CA ASN A 55 5.61 -12.77 10.25
C ASN A 55 5.89 -11.27 10.35
N TYR A 56 6.77 -10.86 11.28
CA TYR A 56 7.23 -9.47 11.40
C TYR A 56 8.01 -9.03 10.15
N ASP A 57 8.96 -9.83 9.68
CA ASP A 57 9.74 -9.52 8.48
C ASP A 57 8.87 -9.44 7.22
N ILE A 58 7.91 -10.34 7.07
CA ILE A 58 6.93 -10.30 5.97
C ILE A 58 6.11 -9.00 6.03
N ARG A 59 5.61 -8.62 7.22
CA ARG A 59 4.87 -7.36 7.40
C ARG A 59 5.73 -6.16 7.08
N LYS A 60 6.93 -6.09 7.62
CA LYS A 60 7.88 -5.00 7.37
C LYS A 60 8.22 -4.83 5.90
N THR A 61 8.50 -5.90 5.19
CA THR A 61 8.78 -5.87 3.75
C THR A 61 7.57 -5.37 2.97
N ARG A 62 6.38 -5.86 3.32
CA ARG A 62 5.11 -5.43 2.74
C ARG A 62 4.85 -3.93 2.96
N ASP A 63 5.01 -3.45 4.20
CA ASP A 63 4.77 -2.04 4.54
C ASP A 63 5.72 -1.11 3.77
N LEU A 64 6.96 -1.53 3.55
CA LEU A 64 7.92 -0.82 2.71
C LEU A 64 7.50 -0.79 1.23
N GLU A 65 7.02 -1.90 0.70
CA GLU A 65 6.56 -1.99 -0.69
C GLU A 65 5.28 -1.17 -0.91
N ILE A 66 4.29 -1.28 -0.02
CA ILE A 66 3.06 -0.48 -0.09
C ILE A 66 3.39 1.01 0.06
N GLY A 67 4.26 1.38 1.01
CA GLY A 67 4.70 2.76 1.17
C GLY A 67 5.31 3.31 -0.11
N ARG A 68 6.17 2.55 -0.77
CA ARG A 68 6.83 2.96 -2.01
C ARG A 68 5.86 3.13 -3.17
N TRP A 69 5.03 2.13 -3.45
CA TRP A 69 4.11 2.15 -4.59
C TRP A 69 2.85 2.97 -4.31
N GLY A 70 2.38 2.95 -3.06
CA GLY A 70 1.24 3.73 -2.64
C GLY A 70 1.47 5.23 -2.68
N LEU A 71 2.64 5.72 -2.25
CA LEU A 71 2.99 7.14 -2.30
C LEU A 71 3.13 7.64 -3.74
N THR A 72 3.69 6.85 -4.66
CA THR A 72 3.78 7.23 -6.06
C THR A 72 2.41 7.26 -6.74
N LEU A 73 1.55 6.30 -6.43
CA LEU A 73 0.16 6.29 -6.90
C LEU A 73 -0.62 7.49 -6.37
N LEU A 74 -0.49 7.79 -5.07
CA LEU A 74 -1.13 8.96 -4.45
C LEU A 74 -0.64 10.27 -5.09
N SER A 75 0.66 10.37 -5.37
CA SER A 75 1.23 11.53 -6.07
C SER A 75 0.64 11.70 -7.47
N ALA A 76 0.53 10.62 -8.24
CA ALA A 76 -0.08 10.64 -9.57
C ALA A 76 -1.58 10.98 -9.51
N ALA A 77 -2.31 10.41 -8.54
CA ALA A 77 -3.72 10.72 -8.31
C ALA A 77 -3.93 12.19 -7.93
N ASN A 78 -3.09 12.74 -7.05
CA ASN A 78 -3.14 14.16 -6.69
C ASN A 78 -2.80 15.08 -7.87
N GLY A 79 -1.87 14.68 -8.74
CA GLY A 79 -1.54 15.42 -9.97
C GLY A 79 -2.76 15.53 -10.89
N PHE A 80 -3.44 14.42 -11.13
CA PHE A 80 -4.65 14.42 -11.97
C PHE A 80 -5.82 15.14 -11.28
N LEU A 81 -6.05 14.92 -9.98
CA LEU A 81 -7.07 15.63 -9.21
C LEU A 81 -6.87 17.16 -9.26
N GLY A 82 -5.63 17.64 -9.06
CA GLY A 82 -5.31 19.06 -9.17
C GLY A 82 -5.61 19.62 -10.58
N ARG A 83 -5.34 18.83 -11.62
CA ARG A 83 -5.68 19.20 -13.01
C ARG A 83 -7.19 19.27 -13.20
N LEU A 84 -7.96 18.32 -12.72
CA LEU A 84 -9.43 18.34 -12.79
C LEU A 84 -10.04 19.54 -12.06
N CYS A 85 -9.54 19.86 -10.85
CA CYS A 85 -9.98 21.05 -10.11
C CYS A 85 -9.69 22.34 -10.91
N TYR A 86 -8.50 22.45 -11.52
CA TYR A 86 -8.15 23.59 -12.37
C TYR A 86 -9.09 23.72 -13.57
N ILE A 87 -9.38 22.63 -14.28
CA ILE A 87 -10.28 22.61 -15.44
C ILE A 87 -11.70 23.02 -15.02
N LYS A 88 -12.17 22.57 -13.86
CA LYS A 88 -13.49 22.90 -13.33
C LYS A 88 -13.65 24.41 -13.08
N GLU A 89 -12.60 25.08 -12.62
CA GLU A 89 -12.61 26.51 -12.26
C GLU A 89 -12.41 27.42 -13.48
N GLN A 90 -11.69 26.95 -14.48
CA GLN A 90 -11.41 27.71 -15.71
C GLN A 90 -12.44 27.43 -16.81
N ARG A 91 -12.42 28.26 -17.87
CA ARG A 91 -13.25 28.11 -19.08
C ARG A 91 -12.40 28.23 -20.33
N GLY A 92 -12.89 27.65 -21.43
CA GLY A 92 -12.26 27.79 -22.74
C GLY A 92 -10.93 27.07 -22.88
N LEU A 93 -10.67 26.07 -22.05
CA LEU A 93 -9.40 25.32 -22.02
C LEU A 93 -9.27 24.29 -23.17
N SER A 94 -10.36 24.00 -23.87
CA SER A 94 -10.39 23.00 -24.96
C SER A 94 -9.51 23.36 -26.17
N SER A 95 -9.07 24.60 -26.30
CA SER A 95 -8.16 25.07 -27.35
C SER A 95 -6.70 25.17 -26.92
N ASP A 96 -6.38 24.97 -25.65
CA ASP A 96 -5.01 25.03 -25.15
C ASP A 96 -4.33 23.66 -25.23
N GLN A 97 -3.43 23.49 -26.21
CA GLN A 97 -2.73 22.24 -26.46
C GLN A 97 -1.93 21.74 -25.23
N TYR A 98 -1.32 22.66 -24.46
CA TYR A 98 -0.61 22.29 -23.24
C TYR A 98 -1.56 21.70 -22.19
N ILE A 99 -2.75 22.26 -22.05
CA ILE A 99 -3.76 21.75 -21.11
C ILE A 99 -4.26 20.37 -21.56
N ILE A 100 -4.51 20.20 -22.85
CA ILE A 100 -4.94 18.93 -23.43
C ILE A 100 -3.88 17.85 -23.15
N ASP A 101 -2.64 18.08 -23.57
CA ASP A 101 -1.56 17.08 -23.48
C ASP A 101 -1.18 16.76 -22.03
N SER A 102 -1.13 17.77 -21.18
CA SER A 102 -0.84 17.56 -19.76
C SER A 102 -1.98 16.84 -19.02
N THR A 103 -3.24 17.07 -19.41
CA THR A 103 -4.37 16.32 -18.85
C THR A 103 -4.31 14.84 -19.24
N ARG A 104 -3.99 14.56 -20.51
CA ARG A 104 -3.73 13.21 -21.01
C ARG A 104 -2.61 12.54 -20.24
N PHE A 105 -1.49 13.23 -20.07
CA PHE A 105 -0.32 12.71 -19.34
C PHE A 105 -0.66 12.35 -17.89
N TYR A 106 -1.30 13.24 -17.13
CA TYR A 106 -1.66 12.97 -15.72
C TYR A 106 -2.61 11.78 -15.59
N LEU A 107 -3.60 11.65 -16.48
CA LEU A 107 -4.49 10.49 -16.48
C LEU A 107 -3.73 9.20 -16.79
N CYS A 108 -2.89 9.20 -17.82
CA CYS A 108 -2.07 8.06 -18.20
C CYS A 108 -1.09 7.66 -17.07
N GLN A 109 -0.46 8.65 -16.43
CA GLN A 109 0.43 8.44 -15.29
C GLN A 109 -0.31 7.77 -14.11
N TYR A 110 -1.52 8.23 -13.81
CA TYR A 110 -2.35 7.57 -12.81
C TYR A 110 -2.66 6.12 -13.19
N LEU A 111 -3.08 5.86 -14.42
CA LEU A 111 -3.39 4.51 -14.90
C LEU A 111 -2.17 3.59 -14.83
N PHE A 112 -0.98 4.07 -15.16
CA PHE A 112 0.28 3.32 -15.03
C PHE A 112 0.54 2.91 -13.58
N TRP A 113 0.49 3.85 -12.63
CA TRP A 113 0.76 3.56 -11.23
C TRP A 113 -0.33 2.70 -10.58
N ALA A 114 -1.60 2.90 -10.94
CA ALA A 114 -2.70 2.04 -10.48
C ALA A 114 -2.53 0.59 -10.95
N GLN A 115 -2.08 0.39 -12.19
CA GLN A 115 -1.81 -0.94 -12.72
C GLN A 115 -0.58 -1.58 -12.08
N LEU A 116 0.50 -0.83 -11.90
CA LEU A 116 1.71 -1.31 -11.24
C LEU A 116 1.42 -1.69 -9.78
N PHE A 117 0.62 -0.89 -9.07
CA PHE A 117 0.16 -1.21 -7.72
C PHE A 117 -0.62 -2.53 -7.68
N ARG A 118 -1.53 -2.77 -8.63
CA ARG A 118 -2.27 -4.03 -8.73
C ARG A 118 -1.35 -5.21 -9.03
N LYS A 119 -0.45 -5.10 -10.03
CA LYS A 119 0.48 -6.18 -10.40
C LYS A 119 1.39 -6.60 -9.25
N ASN A 120 1.94 -5.64 -8.52
CA ASN A 120 2.83 -5.94 -7.39
C ASN A 120 2.09 -6.55 -6.21
N ARG A 121 0.82 -6.20 -6.02
CA ARG A 121 -0.02 -6.80 -5.00
C ARG A 121 -0.36 -8.26 -5.29
N ASP A 122 -0.75 -8.59 -6.51
CA ASP A 122 -1.18 -9.94 -6.90
C ASP A 122 -0.05 -10.97 -6.74
N SER A 123 1.21 -10.53 -6.81
CA SER A 123 2.37 -11.40 -6.67
C SER A 123 2.78 -11.73 -5.23
N SER A 124 2.32 -10.97 -4.24
CA SER A 124 2.92 -10.99 -2.90
C SER A 124 2.02 -11.52 -1.77
N VAL A 125 0.70 -11.72 -1.95
CA VAL A 125 -0.17 -11.80 -0.77
C VAL A 125 -1.25 -12.85 -0.81
N PHE A 126 -1.11 -13.88 0.04
CA PHE A 126 -2.20 -14.79 0.43
C PHE A 126 -3.20 -14.17 1.44
N SER A 127 -2.88 -13.05 2.07
CA SER A 127 -3.74 -12.42 3.08
C SER A 127 -3.55 -10.89 3.07
N PRO A 128 -4.38 -10.14 2.33
CA PRO A 128 -4.31 -8.68 2.29
C PRO A 128 -4.71 -8.06 3.64
N THR A 129 -4.08 -6.95 4.01
CA THR A 129 -4.51 -6.15 5.15
C THR A 129 -5.81 -5.41 4.84
N ASN A 130 -6.56 -4.99 5.88
CA ASN A 130 -7.78 -4.21 5.69
C ASN A 130 -7.50 -2.90 4.93
N ASP A 131 -6.35 -2.28 5.19
CA ASP A 131 -5.93 -1.02 4.56
C ASP A 131 -5.61 -1.23 3.06
N GLU A 132 -4.96 -2.35 2.70
CA GLU A 132 -4.75 -2.75 1.30
C GLU A 132 -6.06 -3.02 0.56
N MET A 133 -7.00 -3.68 1.23
CA MET A 133 -8.32 -3.95 0.67
C MET A 133 -9.06 -2.64 0.38
N LEU A 134 -9.06 -1.70 1.32
CA LEU A 134 -9.66 -0.38 1.16
C LEU A 134 -9.08 0.37 -0.04
N ILE A 135 -7.76 0.52 -0.10
CA ILE A 135 -7.09 1.23 -1.20
C ILE A 135 -7.40 0.56 -2.54
N THR A 136 -7.40 -0.77 -2.58
CA THR A 136 -7.72 -1.50 -3.82
C THR A 136 -9.16 -1.28 -4.26
N GLU A 137 -10.09 -1.23 -3.33
CA GLU A 137 -11.49 -0.97 -3.63
C GLU A 137 -11.67 0.46 -4.15
N LEU A 138 -10.98 1.43 -3.58
CA LEU A 138 -10.99 2.82 -4.06
C LEU A 138 -10.40 2.95 -5.47
N ILE A 139 -9.29 2.26 -5.78
CA ILE A 139 -8.74 2.19 -7.13
C ILE A 139 -9.73 1.53 -8.10
N LYS A 140 -10.41 0.47 -7.66
CA LYS A 140 -11.44 -0.19 -8.44
C LYS A 140 -12.62 0.75 -8.71
N ASN A 141 -13.07 1.52 -7.74
CA ASN A 141 -14.14 2.48 -7.90
C ASN A 141 -13.79 3.56 -8.93
N ILE A 142 -12.57 4.11 -8.90
CA ILE A 142 -12.10 5.01 -9.95
C ILE A 142 -12.12 4.33 -11.32
N SER A 143 -11.64 3.08 -11.42
CA SER A 143 -11.66 2.34 -12.68
C SER A 143 -13.09 2.12 -13.20
N ILE A 144 -14.06 1.94 -12.32
CA ILE A 144 -15.48 1.85 -12.65
C ILE A 144 -15.98 3.21 -13.15
N THR A 145 -15.71 4.29 -12.44
CA THR A 145 -16.09 5.67 -12.84
C THR A 145 -15.56 6.03 -14.23
N LEU A 146 -14.31 5.66 -14.53
CA LEU A 146 -13.72 5.92 -15.86
C LEU A 146 -14.31 5.03 -16.97
N ARG A 147 -14.86 3.86 -16.63
CA ARG A 147 -15.44 2.88 -17.56
C ARG A 147 -16.92 3.12 -17.83
N GLU A 148 -17.63 3.69 -16.88
CA GLU A 148 -19.07 3.91 -16.98
C GLU A 148 -19.36 5.05 -17.96
N ASN A 149 -20.26 4.81 -18.89
CA ASN A 149 -20.78 5.84 -19.78
C ASN A 149 -21.83 6.68 -19.02
N THR A 150 -21.36 7.38 -18.00
CA THR A 150 -22.22 8.26 -17.20
C THR A 150 -22.60 9.49 -18.04
N LEU A 151 -23.86 9.84 -18.05
CA LEU A 151 -24.37 10.98 -18.82
C LEU A 151 -24.20 10.85 -20.36
N GLY A 152 -23.97 9.64 -20.89
CA GLY A 152 -23.79 9.46 -22.34
C GLY A 152 -22.44 9.96 -22.86
N LEU A 153 -21.47 10.24 -21.99
CA LEU A 153 -20.16 10.75 -22.34
C LEU A 153 -19.15 9.62 -22.64
N PRO A 154 -18.07 9.89 -23.38
CA PRO A 154 -17.02 8.91 -23.64
C PRO A 154 -16.45 8.30 -22.38
N CYS A 155 -16.12 7.01 -22.44
CA CYS A 155 -15.57 6.26 -21.33
C CYS A 155 -14.32 5.48 -21.77
N ILE A 156 -13.45 5.12 -20.82
CA ILE A 156 -12.25 4.32 -21.06
C ILE A 156 -12.50 2.91 -20.49
N ARG A 157 -12.66 1.90 -21.35
CA ARG A 157 -12.94 0.54 -20.92
C ARG A 157 -11.79 -0.07 -20.13
N SER A 158 -12.07 -1.08 -19.31
CA SER A 158 -11.08 -1.66 -18.39
C SER A 158 -9.77 -2.13 -19.08
N LEU A 159 -9.88 -2.78 -20.24
CA LEU A 159 -8.70 -3.21 -21.01
C LEU A 159 -7.96 -2.03 -21.65
N GLU A 160 -8.67 -0.99 -22.06
CA GLU A 160 -8.06 0.25 -22.55
C GLU A 160 -7.30 0.96 -21.44
N GLN A 161 -7.86 1.03 -20.22
CA GLN A 161 -7.16 1.57 -19.06
C GLN A 161 -5.83 0.83 -18.79
N GLN A 162 -5.84 -0.51 -18.88
CA GLN A 162 -4.63 -1.32 -18.71
C GLN A 162 -3.63 -1.05 -19.85
N TYR A 163 -4.09 -1.05 -21.07
CA TYR A 163 -3.24 -0.84 -22.22
C TYR A 163 -2.61 0.55 -22.23
N ILE A 164 -3.37 1.59 -21.90
CA ILE A 164 -2.87 2.96 -21.76
C ILE A 164 -1.82 3.01 -20.63
N GLY A 165 -2.09 2.39 -19.48
CA GLY A 165 -1.12 2.31 -18.39
C GLY A 165 0.18 1.61 -18.82
N ASP A 166 0.09 0.46 -19.47
CA ASP A 166 1.27 -0.29 -19.95
C ASP A 166 2.10 0.47 -20.98
N SER A 167 1.47 1.34 -21.80
CA SER A 167 2.17 2.14 -22.80
C SER A 167 3.12 3.19 -22.23
N LEU A 168 2.92 3.58 -20.94
CA LEU A 168 3.82 4.49 -20.24
C LEU A 168 5.02 3.78 -19.60
N ASN A 169 5.14 2.48 -19.74
CA ASN A 169 6.24 1.72 -19.14
C ASN A 169 7.50 1.82 -19.98
N ILE A 170 8.52 2.49 -19.46
CA ILE A 170 9.88 2.48 -20.02
C ILE A 170 10.82 1.84 -18.99
N ASN A 171 11.37 0.68 -19.31
CA ASN A 171 12.35 -0.02 -18.46
C ASN A 171 11.90 -0.21 -16.99
N GLY A 172 10.60 -0.43 -16.76
CA GLY A 172 10.04 -0.60 -15.42
C GLY A 172 9.70 0.70 -14.69
N GLY A 173 9.89 1.85 -15.31
CA GLY A 173 9.53 3.18 -14.81
C GLY A 173 8.42 3.84 -15.61
N CYS A 174 7.84 4.88 -15.04
CA CYS A 174 6.87 5.71 -15.73
C CYS A 174 7.61 6.71 -16.67
N MET A 175 7.14 6.80 -17.89
CA MET A 175 7.58 7.79 -18.88
C MET A 175 7.51 9.21 -18.31
N THR A 176 8.49 10.04 -18.61
CA THR A 176 8.45 11.47 -18.30
C THR A 176 7.51 12.22 -19.24
N TYR A 177 7.06 13.42 -18.83
CA TYR A 177 6.20 14.25 -19.71
C TYR A 177 6.86 14.57 -21.06
N LYS A 178 8.18 14.81 -21.07
CA LYS A 178 8.92 15.07 -22.30
C LYS A 178 8.90 13.86 -23.25
N GLU A 179 9.23 12.68 -22.74
CA GLU A 179 9.19 11.43 -23.50
C GLU A 179 7.78 11.15 -24.05
N PHE A 180 6.75 11.43 -23.23
CA PHE A 180 5.36 11.27 -23.59
C PHE A 180 4.96 12.14 -24.80
N ILE A 181 5.41 13.40 -24.86
CA ILE A 181 5.19 14.29 -25.98
C ILE A 181 6.01 13.85 -27.20
N ASP A 182 7.28 13.51 -27.00
CA ASP A 182 8.21 13.15 -28.09
C ASP A 182 7.77 11.86 -28.81
N VAL A 183 7.26 10.88 -28.09
CA VAL A 183 6.83 9.57 -28.64
C VAL A 183 5.44 9.65 -29.30
N ASN A 184 4.66 10.70 -29.03
CA ASN A 184 3.28 10.88 -29.52
C ASN A 184 2.41 9.61 -29.33
N VAL A 185 2.55 8.96 -28.16
CA VAL A 185 1.86 7.69 -27.81
C VAL A 185 0.35 7.79 -27.99
N LEU A 186 -0.17 9.00 -27.93
CA LEU A 186 -1.60 9.27 -27.83
C LEU A 186 -2.37 9.28 -29.14
N SER A 187 -1.67 9.38 -30.29
CA SER A 187 -2.36 9.36 -31.58
C SER A 187 -3.13 8.05 -31.83
N GLN A 188 -2.83 7.01 -31.07
CA GLN A 188 -3.40 5.67 -31.22
C GLN A 188 -4.63 5.41 -30.33
N TYR A 189 -4.94 6.29 -29.35
CA TYR A 189 -6.01 6.05 -28.37
C TYR A 189 -7.18 7.01 -28.52
N SER A 190 -8.10 6.73 -29.44
CA SER A 190 -9.28 7.56 -29.64
C SER A 190 -10.12 7.69 -28.37
N ALA A 191 -10.36 6.60 -27.62
CA ALA A 191 -11.13 6.62 -26.38
C ALA A 191 -10.54 7.55 -25.32
N LEU A 192 -9.21 7.61 -25.18
CA LEU A 192 -8.54 8.55 -24.27
C LEU A 192 -8.72 10.00 -24.73
N ASN A 193 -8.58 10.24 -26.01
CA ASN A 193 -8.74 11.58 -26.58
C ASN A 193 -10.18 12.07 -26.39
N ASP A 194 -11.17 11.26 -26.78
CA ASP A 194 -12.58 11.57 -26.63
C ASP A 194 -12.96 11.83 -25.16
N PHE A 195 -12.39 11.05 -24.22
CA PHE A 195 -12.60 11.22 -22.80
C PHE A 195 -12.02 12.54 -22.28
N VAL A 196 -10.78 12.88 -22.67
CA VAL A 196 -10.14 14.14 -22.26
C VAL A 196 -10.85 15.33 -22.87
N ASP A 197 -11.23 15.26 -24.13
CA ASP A 197 -12.00 16.31 -24.80
C ASP A 197 -13.36 16.54 -24.10
N SER A 198 -13.99 15.48 -23.60
CA SER A 198 -15.21 15.59 -22.78
C SER A 198 -14.97 16.28 -21.44
N ILE A 199 -13.83 16.04 -20.79
CA ILE A 199 -13.43 16.72 -19.54
C ILE A 199 -13.19 18.21 -19.81
N LEU A 200 -12.58 18.56 -20.94
CA LEU A 200 -12.24 19.94 -21.29
C LEU A 200 -13.45 20.75 -21.79
N ASN A 201 -14.59 20.08 -22.02
CA ASN A 201 -15.80 20.75 -22.45
C ASN A 201 -16.50 21.41 -21.27
N ASP A 202 -16.67 22.72 -21.34
CA ASP A 202 -17.30 23.55 -20.28
C ASP A 202 -18.72 23.09 -19.87
N ASN A 203 -19.41 22.36 -20.73
CA ASN A 203 -20.77 21.88 -20.48
C ASN A 203 -20.81 20.63 -19.58
N ASN A 204 -19.67 19.95 -19.37
CA ASN A 204 -19.60 18.65 -18.70
C ASN A 204 -19.12 18.75 -17.23
N LYS A 205 -19.38 19.86 -16.56
CA LYS A 205 -18.92 20.08 -15.16
C LYS A 205 -19.43 19.04 -14.16
N GLU A 206 -20.62 18.50 -14.38
CA GLU A 206 -21.17 17.42 -13.54
C GLU A 206 -20.35 16.15 -13.66
N PHE A 207 -19.94 15.79 -14.88
CA PHE A 207 -19.07 14.66 -15.14
C PHE A 207 -17.69 14.82 -14.45
N ILE A 208 -17.10 16.01 -14.56
CA ILE A 208 -15.83 16.32 -13.86
C ILE A 208 -16.00 16.15 -12.34
N ASN A 209 -17.13 16.60 -11.76
CA ASN A 209 -17.38 16.45 -10.33
C ASN A 209 -17.44 15.00 -9.89
N ILE A 210 -18.06 14.12 -10.67
CA ILE A 210 -18.10 12.67 -10.35
C ILE A 210 -16.69 12.11 -10.28
N ILE A 211 -15.82 12.45 -11.23
CA ILE A 211 -14.44 11.99 -11.25
C ILE A 211 -13.67 12.59 -10.07
N ILE A 212 -13.80 13.88 -9.79
CA ILE A 212 -13.15 14.56 -8.66
C ILE A 212 -13.48 13.85 -7.35
N VAL A 213 -14.74 13.51 -7.09
CA VAL A 213 -15.17 12.83 -5.86
C VAL A 213 -14.45 11.48 -5.72
N SER A 214 -14.42 10.67 -6.76
CA SER A 214 -13.74 9.37 -6.73
C SER A 214 -12.24 9.49 -6.42
N PHE A 215 -11.56 10.52 -6.93
CA PHE A 215 -10.15 10.77 -6.63
C PHE A 215 -9.92 11.37 -5.23
N GLN A 216 -10.86 12.17 -4.73
CA GLN A 216 -10.84 12.68 -3.34
C GLN A 216 -11.01 11.54 -2.34
N ASP A 217 -11.89 10.58 -2.62
CA ASP A 217 -12.09 9.39 -1.79
C ASP A 217 -10.80 8.56 -1.72
N LEU A 218 -10.12 8.36 -2.85
CA LEU A 218 -8.82 7.67 -2.88
C LEU A 218 -7.78 8.40 -2.04
N LYS A 219 -7.67 9.72 -2.19
CA LYS A 219 -6.75 10.55 -1.40
C LYS A 219 -7.03 10.41 0.10
N SER A 220 -8.28 10.56 0.51
CA SER A 220 -8.69 10.46 1.91
C SER A 220 -8.44 9.07 2.49
N GLY A 221 -8.66 8.01 1.71
CA GLY A 221 -8.35 6.63 2.09
C GLY A 221 -6.86 6.41 2.34
N PHE A 222 -5.99 6.94 1.48
CA PHE A 222 -4.54 6.90 1.69
C PHE A 222 -4.09 7.69 2.92
N GLU A 223 -4.60 8.90 3.11
CA GLU A 223 -4.27 9.74 4.26
C GLU A 223 -4.68 9.07 5.58
N ALA A 224 -5.85 8.44 5.64
CA ALA A 224 -6.30 7.69 6.80
C ALA A 224 -5.39 6.48 7.11
N THR A 225 -4.94 5.77 6.08
CA THR A 225 -4.03 4.62 6.21
C THR A 225 -2.65 5.05 6.69
N LEU A 226 -2.10 6.15 6.17
CA LEU A 226 -0.80 6.67 6.58
C LEU A 226 -0.82 7.17 8.03
N GLN A 227 -1.84 7.92 8.44
CA GLN A 227 -1.97 8.40 9.82
C GLN A 227 -2.06 7.26 10.84
N LYS A 228 -2.75 6.17 10.51
CA LYS A 228 -2.87 5.00 11.37
C LYS A 228 -1.52 4.30 11.58
N ASN A 229 -0.68 4.25 10.55
CA ASN A 229 0.64 3.63 10.62
C ASN A 229 1.64 4.46 11.45
N ASP A 230 1.54 5.80 11.44
CA ASP A 230 2.36 6.67 12.28
C ASP A 230 2.05 6.50 13.77
N PHE A 231 0.81 6.20 14.14
CA PHE A 231 0.42 5.92 15.54
C PHE A 231 0.87 4.54 16.05
N THR A 232 1.06 3.56 15.15
CA THR A 232 1.49 2.20 15.54
C THR A 232 3.00 2.03 15.61
N SER A 233 3.76 2.86 14.91
CA SER A 233 5.22 2.91 14.96
C SER A 233 5.71 3.96 15.97
N GLY A 234 5.44 3.75 17.25
CA GLY A 234 5.97 4.61 18.30
C GLY A 234 7.46 4.87 18.14
N ALA A 235 7.81 6.13 17.84
CA ALA A 235 9.13 6.69 17.71
C ALA A 235 9.93 6.35 16.44
N GLN A 236 9.72 7.10 15.42
CA GLN A 236 10.75 7.82 14.67
C GLN A 236 10.06 8.69 13.61
N CYS A 237 9.79 9.95 13.99
CA CYS A 237 9.50 10.99 13.02
C CYS A 237 10.67 11.09 12.04
N PHE A 238 10.55 10.45 10.89
CA PHE A 238 11.26 10.93 9.71
C PHE A 238 10.57 12.24 9.33
N PRO A 239 11.27 13.38 9.37
CA PRO A 239 10.73 14.58 8.79
C PRO A 239 10.41 14.24 7.32
N LEU A 240 9.15 14.37 6.93
CA LEU A 240 8.75 14.40 5.54
C LEU A 240 9.69 15.37 4.85
N LEU A 241 10.71 14.84 4.17
CA LEU A 241 11.52 15.59 3.23
C LEU A 241 10.53 16.04 2.16
N ALA A 242 10.03 17.25 2.36
CA ALA A 242 9.29 17.99 1.36
C ALA A 242 10.14 17.95 0.10
N CYS A 243 9.63 17.24 -0.90
CA CYS A 243 10.26 17.19 -2.20
C CYS A 243 10.47 18.65 -2.65
N PRO A 244 11.68 19.13 -2.87
CA PRO A 244 11.97 20.56 -3.14
C PRO A 244 11.25 21.08 -4.38
N LEU A 245 10.71 20.21 -5.22
CA LEU A 245 9.90 20.57 -6.38
C LEU A 245 8.49 21.09 -6.03
N TYR A 246 7.94 20.76 -4.83
CA TYR A 246 6.62 21.24 -4.45
C TYR A 246 6.61 22.64 -3.87
N LEU A 247 7.72 23.06 -3.24
CA LEU A 247 7.88 24.41 -2.70
C LEU A 247 8.14 25.47 -3.77
N SER A 248 8.76 25.11 -4.91
CA SER A 248 9.02 26.05 -5.98
C SER A 248 7.74 26.46 -6.74
N VAL A 249 6.77 25.56 -6.88
CA VAL A 249 5.49 25.86 -7.56
C VAL A 249 4.57 26.72 -6.69
N LEU A 250 4.56 26.52 -5.36
CA LEU A 250 3.78 27.34 -4.44
C LEU A 250 4.36 28.75 -4.25
N MET A 251 5.67 28.95 -4.39
CA MET A 251 6.27 30.28 -4.32
C MET A 251 6.07 31.10 -5.60
N GLN A 252 5.99 30.45 -6.76
CA GLN A 252 5.68 31.16 -8.02
C GLN A 252 4.23 31.63 -8.11
N LEU A 253 3.28 30.95 -7.46
CA LEU A 253 1.88 31.36 -7.44
C LEU A 253 1.57 32.48 -6.41
N ARG A 254 2.46 32.77 -5.46
CA ARG A 254 2.31 33.87 -4.49
C ARG A 254 3.04 35.16 -4.86
N GLY A 255 3.90 35.14 -5.89
CA GLY A 255 4.74 36.28 -6.29
C GLY A 255 4.14 37.21 -7.38
N GLY A 256 2.92 36.93 -7.86
CA GLY A 256 2.34 37.62 -9.01
C GLY A 256 1.43 38.82 -8.73
N ALA A 257 1.59 39.51 -7.60
CA ALA A 257 0.85 40.73 -7.33
C ALA A 257 1.76 41.82 -6.74
N GLN A 258 2.60 42.42 -7.59
CA GLN A 258 3.15 43.73 -7.29
C GLN A 258 2.96 44.65 -8.50
N ALA A 259 2.16 45.69 -8.22
CA ALA A 259 1.85 46.79 -9.06
C ALA A 259 3.10 47.54 -9.51
N THR A 260 3.22 47.86 -10.79
CA THR A 260 4.14 48.85 -11.32
C THR A 260 3.67 50.25 -10.96
N PRO A 261 4.45 51.14 -10.37
CA PRO A 261 4.14 52.54 -10.34
C PRO A 261 4.53 53.19 -11.69
N VAL A 262 3.57 53.84 -12.28
CA VAL A 262 3.75 54.82 -13.35
C VAL A 262 4.55 56.01 -12.80
N LEU A 263 5.64 56.39 -13.49
CA LEU A 263 6.29 57.69 -13.36
C LEU A 263 6.47 58.27 -14.75
N VAL A 264 5.79 59.36 -14.91
CA VAL A 264 5.95 60.55 -15.73
C VAL A 264 7.08 60.55 -16.78
#